data_a697957df1b6200da4130b3326c608d1
#
_entry.id   a697957df1b6200da4130b3326c608d1
#
_cell.length_a   1.000
_cell.length_b   1.000
_cell.length_c   1.000
_cell.angle_alpha   90.00
_cell.angle_beta   90.00
_cell.angle_gamma   90.00
#
_symmetry.space_group_name_H-M   'P 1'
#
loop_
_entity.id
_entity.type
_entity.pdbx_description
1 polymer ?
#
loop_
_entity_poly.entity_id
_entity_poly.type
_entity_poly.pdbx_seq_one_letter_code
_entity_poly.pdbx_strand_id
1 'polypeptide(L)'
;MCCYFIAQIKINDADEYQKYLDGCDEVFTRYKGEYLSVDGNPTVLEGEWDYTRTVLIRFPTELDFSLWYESPEYQQILKHRLKAAKCDSLLIKGLDE
;
A
#
# COMPACT_ATOMS: atom_id res chain seq x y z
N MET A 1 10.96 5.05 15.98
CA MET A 1 9.69 4.29 16.13
C MET A 1 9.18 3.92 14.75
N CYS A 2 8.92 2.65 14.50
CA CYS A 2 8.42 2.20 13.22
C CYS A 2 6.93 2.52 13.04
N CYS A 3 6.48 2.43 11.80
CA CYS A 3 5.07 2.55 11.48
C CYS A 3 4.68 1.54 10.41
N TYR A 4 3.38 1.33 10.26
CA TYR A 4 2.85 0.36 9.32
C TYR A 4 1.80 1.03 8.44
N PHE A 5 1.95 0.86 7.14
CA PHE A 5 0.96 1.29 6.16
C PHE A 5 0.11 0.08 5.79
N ILE A 6 -1.20 0.21 5.98
CA ILE A 6 -2.15 -0.84 5.67
C ILE A 6 -3.08 -0.34 4.59
N ALA A 7 -3.15 -1.06 3.48
CA ALA A 7 -4.04 -0.71 2.38
C ALA A 7 -5.00 -1.87 2.10
N GLN A 8 -6.29 -1.56 2.09
CA GLN A 8 -7.35 -2.50 1.73
C GLN A 8 -7.89 -2.03 0.39
N ILE A 9 -7.74 -2.84 -0.63
CA ILE A 9 -7.94 -2.44 -2.01
C ILE A 9 -8.99 -3.30 -2.69
N LYS A 10 -9.98 -2.65 -3.31
CA LYS A 10 -10.94 -3.32 -4.18
C LYS A 10 -10.64 -2.90 -5.62
N ILE A 11 -10.09 -3.81 -6.40
CA ILE A 11 -9.71 -3.55 -7.78
C ILE A 11 -10.95 -3.62 -8.67
N ASN A 12 -11.25 -2.51 -9.38
CA ASN A 12 -12.38 -2.42 -10.28
C ASN A 12 -11.96 -2.52 -11.76
N ASP A 13 -10.72 -2.15 -12.06
CA ASP A 13 -10.14 -2.18 -13.40
C ASP A 13 -8.74 -2.78 -13.33
N ALA A 14 -8.65 -4.08 -13.61
CA ALA A 14 -7.39 -4.81 -13.49
C ALA A 14 -6.32 -4.31 -14.44
N ASP A 15 -6.68 -3.89 -15.64
CA ASP A 15 -5.73 -3.39 -16.64
C ASP A 15 -5.10 -2.08 -16.20
N GLU A 16 -5.90 -1.16 -15.68
CA GLU A 16 -5.38 0.11 -15.16
C GLU A 16 -4.56 -0.11 -13.90
N TYR A 17 -5.00 -1.04 -13.03
CA TYR A 17 -4.27 -1.37 -11.81
C TYR A 17 -2.89 -1.97 -12.12
N GLN A 18 -2.78 -2.74 -13.20
CA GLN A 18 -1.51 -3.31 -13.63
C GLN A 18 -0.47 -2.22 -13.94
N LYS A 19 -0.90 -1.07 -14.47
CA LYS A 19 0.00 0.07 -14.70
C LYS A 19 0.59 0.58 -13.38
N TYR A 20 -0.20 0.56 -12.31
CA TYR A 20 0.30 0.89 -10.97
C TYR A 20 1.35 -0.13 -10.54
N LEU A 21 1.06 -1.42 -10.67
CA LEU A 21 1.98 -2.49 -10.27
C LEU A 21 3.28 -2.46 -11.06
N ASP A 22 3.22 -2.13 -12.35
CA ASP A 22 4.40 -2.08 -13.21
C ASP A 22 5.46 -1.07 -12.71
N GLY A 23 5.02 0.00 -12.05
CA GLY A 23 5.94 1.01 -11.51
C GLY A 23 6.24 0.87 -10.03
N CYS A 24 5.47 0.07 -9.30
CA CYS A 24 5.55 0.01 -7.84
C CYS A 24 6.91 -0.41 -7.30
N ASP A 25 7.44 -1.52 -7.78
CA ASP A 25 8.67 -2.09 -7.23
C ASP A 25 9.88 -1.18 -7.48
N GLU A 26 9.98 -0.62 -8.68
CA GLU A 26 11.07 0.27 -9.01
C GLU A 26 11.09 1.50 -8.11
N VAL A 27 9.94 2.12 -7.88
CA VAL A 27 9.84 3.29 -6.99
C VAL A 27 10.13 2.86 -5.55
N PHE A 28 9.51 1.76 -5.11
CA PHE A 28 9.60 1.31 -3.72
C PHE A 28 11.03 0.98 -3.29
N THR A 29 11.85 0.42 -4.19
CA THR A 29 13.24 0.05 -3.89
C THR A 29 14.13 1.24 -3.54
N ARG A 30 13.69 2.46 -3.88
CA ARG A 30 14.45 3.69 -3.58
C ARG A 30 14.22 4.18 -2.15
N TYR A 31 13.30 3.56 -1.42
CA TYR A 31 12.89 3.99 -0.08
C TYR A 31 13.05 2.86 0.92
N LYS A 32 12.84 3.15 2.19
CA LYS A 32 13.15 2.21 3.28
C LYS A 32 11.97 1.33 3.71
N GLY A 33 10.92 1.27 2.91
CA GLY A 33 9.78 0.41 3.20
C GLY A 33 10.10 -1.07 3.00
N GLU A 34 9.37 -1.89 3.74
CA GLU A 34 9.49 -3.34 3.66
C GLU A 34 8.09 -3.95 3.55
N TYR A 35 7.84 -4.71 2.49
CA TYR A 35 6.59 -5.44 2.37
C TYR A 35 6.56 -6.58 3.37
N LEU A 36 5.57 -6.58 4.25
CA LEU A 36 5.35 -7.65 5.22
C LEU A 36 4.30 -8.63 4.74
N SER A 37 3.30 -8.16 4.02
CA SER A 37 2.25 -9.02 3.48
C SER A 37 1.59 -8.38 2.27
N VAL A 38 1.29 -9.20 1.27
CA VAL A 38 0.43 -8.85 0.15
C VAL A 38 -0.47 -10.06 -0.07
N ASP A 39 -1.75 -9.93 0.27
CA ASP A 39 -2.68 -11.05 0.25
C ASP A 39 -3.94 -10.68 -0.52
N GLY A 40 -4.22 -11.44 -1.58
CA GLY A 40 -5.41 -11.25 -2.40
C GLY A 40 -6.66 -11.94 -1.86
N ASN A 41 -6.53 -12.77 -0.82
CA ASN A 41 -7.66 -13.52 -0.27
C ASN A 41 -7.46 -13.83 1.21
N PRO A 42 -7.45 -12.80 2.07
CA PRO A 42 -7.25 -13.02 3.50
C PRO A 42 -8.41 -13.79 4.13
N THR A 43 -8.11 -14.50 5.22
CA THR A 43 -9.14 -15.20 6.00
C THR A 43 -9.87 -14.19 6.86
N VAL A 44 -11.16 -14.01 6.62
CA VAL A 44 -12.00 -13.09 7.40
C VAL A 44 -12.45 -13.79 8.68
N LEU A 45 -12.11 -13.22 9.82
CA LEU A 45 -12.51 -13.79 11.12
C LEU A 45 -13.79 -13.18 11.64
N GLU A 46 -13.99 -11.89 11.42
CA GLU A 46 -15.16 -11.16 11.86
C GLU A 46 -15.48 -10.05 10.87
N GLY A 47 -16.74 -9.78 10.67
CA GLY A 47 -17.20 -8.66 9.86
C GLY A 47 -17.28 -8.97 8.37
N GLU A 48 -17.46 -7.92 7.59
CA GLU A 48 -17.59 -8.01 6.14
C GLU A 48 -16.29 -7.55 5.48
N TRP A 49 -15.98 -8.17 4.35
CA TRP A 49 -14.74 -7.87 3.64
C TRP A 49 -15.00 -7.84 2.13
N ASP A 50 -15.03 -6.63 1.58
CA ASP A 50 -15.30 -6.41 0.15
C ASP A 50 -14.05 -5.86 -0.55
N TYR A 51 -12.91 -6.52 -0.31
CA TYR A 51 -11.64 -6.11 -0.89
C TYR A 51 -10.99 -7.30 -1.60
N THR A 52 -10.24 -7.00 -2.66
CA THR A 52 -9.56 -8.00 -3.47
C THR A 52 -8.07 -8.11 -3.16
N ARG A 53 -7.54 -7.20 -2.33
CA ARG A 53 -6.12 -7.17 -2.02
C ARG A 53 -5.87 -6.42 -0.72
N THR A 54 -5.06 -6.98 0.15
CA THR A 54 -4.61 -6.33 1.38
C THR A 54 -3.09 -6.26 1.39
N VAL A 55 -2.55 -5.09 1.70
CA VAL A 55 -1.11 -4.85 1.70
C VAL A 55 -0.70 -4.32 3.06
N LEU A 56 0.39 -4.87 3.60
CA LEU A 56 0.99 -4.41 4.86
C LEU A 56 2.45 -4.10 4.61
N ILE A 57 2.84 -2.85 4.88
CA ILE A 57 4.19 -2.35 4.66
C ILE A 57 4.70 -1.74 5.96
N ARG A 58 5.95 -2.04 6.32
CA ARG A 58 6.62 -1.44 7.47
C ARG A 58 7.60 -0.37 7.00
N PHE A 59 7.63 0.76 7.71
CA PHE A 59 8.66 1.80 7.53
C PHE A 59 9.36 2.05 8.85
N PRO A 60 10.69 2.31 8.85
CA PRO A 60 11.43 2.57 10.09
C PRO A 60 10.93 3.80 10.85
N THR A 61 10.46 4.82 10.13
CA THR A 61 9.93 6.07 10.71
C THR A 61 8.79 6.60 9.85
N GLU A 62 8.00 7.51 10.42
CA GLU A 62 6.95 8.20 9.65
C GLU A 62 7.56 9.07 8.54
N LEU A 63 8.75 9.61 8.77
CA LEU A 63 9.45 10.38 7.75
C LEU A 63 9.76 9.51 6.53
N ASP A 64 10.25 8.28 6.75
CA ASP A 64 10.53 7.35 5.67
C ASP A 64 9.27 7.01 4.87
N PHE A 65 8.13 6.83 5.55
CA PHE A 65 6.86 6.66 4.89
C PHE A 65 6.49 7.86 4.02
N SER A 66 6.60 9.06 4.58
CA SER A 66 6.26 10.29 3.86
C SER A 66 7.15 10.52 2.65
N LEU A 67 8.45 10.22 2.78
CA LEU A 67 9.39 10.34 1.67
C LEU A 67 8.98 9.48 0.48
N TRP A 68 8.49 8.27 0.75
CA TRP A 68 7.98 7.38 -0.29
C TRP A 68 6.62 7.84 -0.83
N TYR A 69 5.66 8.02 0.07
CA TYR A 69 4.27 8.28 -0.32
C TYR A 69 4.12 9.61 -1.06
N GLU A 70 4.85 10.62 -0.63
CA GLU A 70 4.77 11.97 -1.20
C GLU A 70 5.78 12.20 -2.32
N SER A 71 6.59 11.21 -2.66
CA SER A 71 7.56 11.36 -3.75
C SER A 71 6.84 11.61 -5.08
N PRO A 72 7.42 12.43 -5.97
CA PRO A 72 6.83 12.64 -7.30
C PRO A 72 6.68 11.35 -8.08
N GLU A 73 7.63 10.43 -7.96
CA GLU A 73 7.61 9.13 -8.63
C GLU A 73 6.41 8.29 -8.19
N TYR A 74 6.17 8.20 -6.86
CA TYR A 74 5.05 7.44 -6.35
C TYR A 74 3.72 8.10 -6.70
N GLN A 75 3.62 9.42 -6.55
CA GLN A 75 2.40 10.15 -6.89
C GLN A 75 2.01 9.97 -8.36
N GLN A 76 3.00 9.79 -9.23
CA GLN A 76 2.76 9.57 -10.64
C GLN A 76 2.08 8.23 -10.90
N ILE A 77 2.55 7.15 -10.26
CA ILE A 77 1.93 5.83 -10.43
C ILE A 77 0.64 5.68 -9.61
N LEU A 78 0.52 6.39 -8.51
CA LEU A 78 -0.67 6.36 -7.66
C LEU A 78 -1.94 6.74 -8.42
N LYS A 79 -1.83 7.60 -9.42
CA LYS A 79 -2.95 7.99 -10.27
C LYS A 79 -3.65 6.79 -10.89
N HIS A 80 -2.88 5.78 -11.28
CA HIS A 80 -3.44 4.54 -11.86
C HIS A 80 -4.24 3.76 -10.84
N ARG A 81 -3.72 3.66 -9.60
CA ARG A 81 -4.45 2.98 -8.52
C ARG A 81 -5.74 3.71 -8.18
N LEU A 82 -5.72 5.04 -8.11
CA LEU A 82 -6.91 5.83 -7.77
C LEU A 82 -8.01 5.68 -8.82
N LYS A 83 -7.65 5.50 -10.10
CA LYS A 83 -8.61 5.23 -11.16
C LYS A 83 -9.13 3.79 -11.15
N ALA A 84 -8.26 2.85 -10.79
CA ALA A 84 -8.51 1.42 -10.97
C ALA A 84 -9.18 0.75 -9.78
N ALA A 85 -9.14 1.38 -8.61
CA ALA A 85 -9.52 0.71 -7.37
C ALA A 85 -10.10 1.68 -6.34
N LYS A 86 -10.96 1.13 -5.50
CA LYS A 86 -11.33 1.77 -4.24
C LYS A 86 -10.31 1.30 -3.20
N CYS A 87 -9.73 2.24 -2.48
CA CYS A 87 -8.73 1.91 -1.48
C CYS A 87 -9.06 2.62 -0.16
N ASP A 88 -9.06 1.85 0.90
CA ASP A 88 -9.09 2.37 2.26
C ASP A 88 -7.75 2.05 2.89
N SER A 89 -7.04 3.08 3.35
CA SER A 89 -5.69 2.90 3.87
C SER A 89 -5.49 3.71 5.13
N LEU A 90 -4.55 3.26 5.93
CA LEU A 90 -4.17 3.98 7.15
C LEU A 90 -2.71 3.73 7.48
N LEU A 91 -2.15 4.65 8.25
CA LEU A 91 -0.81 4.52 8.80
C LEU A 91 -0.95 4.40 10.31
N ILE A 92 -0.44 3.31 10.87
CA ILE A 92 -0.48 3.10 12.31
C ILE A 92 0.95 3.07 12.85
N LYS A 93 1.10 3.48 14.10
CA LYS A 93 2.40 3.48 14.78
C LYS A 93 2.69 2.11 15.35
N GLY A 94 3.97 1.72 15.30
CA GLY A 94 4.41 0.51 15.94
C GLY A 94 4.46 0.68 17.46
N LEU A 95 4.63 -0.43 18.15
CA LEU A 95 4.81 -0.39 19.59
C LEU A 95 6.17 0.24 19.91
N ASP A 96 6.21 1.01 20.99
CA ASP A 96 7.47 1.52 21.54
C ASP A 96 8.31 0.35 22.05
N GLU A 97 9.56 0.38 21.67
CA GLU A 97 10.53 -0.64 22.09
C GLU A 97 11.46 -0.10 23.17
#